data_2141eacb384becaa32ccea38a30dc19d
#
_entry.id   2141eacb384becaa32ccea38a30dc19d
#
_cell.length_a   1.000
_cell.length_b   1.000
_cell.length_c   1.000
_cell.angle_alpha   90.00
_cell.angle_beta   90.00
_cell.angle_gamma   90.00
#
_symmetry.space_group_name_H-M   'P 1'
#
loop_
_entity.id
_entity.type
_entity.pdbx_description
1 polymer ?
#
loop_
_entity_poly.entity_id
_entity_poly.type
_entity_poly.pdbx_seq_one_letter_code
_entity_poly.pdbx_strand_id
1 'polypeptide(L)'
;MLRGQTVLLYPTEEQEKMFRKCLGLARFSYNYLKTIDDDRVKNGKKRLTNNEMQKKLVELKQTEGYEWMKELPSDVHKQAAADFADAKARSKKQVGHQGQTRYKSKKDSEQSFYCEYRKTKAKKGRKVYISKIGEVKTSRQIPRSVGLHDPRVIRKGNKWYLSFGTEKPEVKKELTDEVIGVDMGLTHLAITSEGEKYDNPNRSKKIRDLEKRKKEYQRMMSRRYNKEKKISEQSKGYYRAKAKHANICEKLTNIRKDIRHKISRDIVNTRAKTIVLEDLNIKGMMKNKKLSKAIGDAGWYTLGMYIKYKAEEQGTEVIKADRFYASSRICSCCGEKKQGDFSLSIREWECPNCKAKHDRDINAAINLKQYPTL
;
A
#
# COMPACT_ATOMS: atom_id res chain seq x y z
N MET A 1 -3.55 15.88 12.11
CA MET A 1 -3.70 14.63 11.30
C MET A 1 -2.45 13.76 11.43
N LEU A 2 -2.59 12.43 11.64
CA LEU A 2 -1.47 11.48 11.67
C LEU A 2 -1.06 11.07 10.24
N ARG A 3 0.21 11.23 9.90
CA ARG A 3 0.77 10.81 8.60
C ARG A 3 1.79 9.70 8.75
N GLY A 4 1.59 8.61 8.03
CA GLY A 4 2.54 7.53 7.93
C GLY A 4 3.79 7.93 7.13
N GLN A 5 4.96 7.67 7.72
CA GLN A 5 6.27 7.88 7.09
C GLN A 5 7.07 6.59 7.09
N THR A 6 7.96 6.46 6.12
CA THR A 6 8.89 5.32 6.05
C THR A 6 10.30 5.82 5.74
N VAL A 7 11.28 5.31 6.49
CA VAL A 7 12.70 5.67 6.35
C VAL A 7 13.52 4.39 6.25
N LEU A 8 14.46 4.34 5.31
CA LEU A 8 15.38 3.20 5.17
C LEU A 8 16.37 3.21 6.35
N LEU A 9 16.61 2.03 6.92
CA LEU A 9 17.56 1.79 8.00
C LEU A 9 18.83 1.12 7.47
N TYR A 10 19.97 1.47 8.07
CA TYR A 10 21.26 0.85 7.83
C TYR A 10 21.78 0.23 9.14
N PRO A 11 21.27 -0.95 9.55
CA PRO A 11 21.71 -1.61 10.76
C PRO A 11 23.14 -2.17 10.59
N THR A 12 23.89 -2.27 11.69
CA THR A 12 25.08 -3.10 11.78
C THR A 12 24.70 -4.59 11.74
N GLU A 13 25.68 -5.48 11.58
CA GLU A 13 25.41 -6.93 11.59
C GLU A 13 24.78 -7.40 12.90
N GLU A 14 25.21 -6.87 14.03
CA GLU A 14 24.66 -7.17 15.35
C GLU A 14 23.21 -6.67 15.47
N GLN A 15 22.95 -5.45 15.04
CA GLN A 15 21.59 -4.89 15.00
C GLN A 15 20.68 -5.68 14.06
N GLU A 16 21.20 -6.12 12.92
CA GLU A 16 20.43 -6.95 12.00
C GLU A 16 20.11 -8.33 12.60
N LYS A 17 21.05 -8.95 13.33
CA LYS A 17 20.78 -10.19 14.08
C LYS A 17 19.67 -9.98 15.09
N MET A 18 19.69 -8.86 15.84
CA MET A 18 18.65 -8.51 16.80
C MET A 18 17.30 -8.26 16.10
N PHE A 19 17.29 -7.54 14.97
CA PHE A 19 16.06 -7.35 14.17
C PHE A 19 15.45 -8.69 13.72
N ARG A 20 16.29 -9.64 13.29
CA ARG A 20 15.83 -10.98 12.90
C ARG A 20 15.24 -11.76 14.09
N LYS A 21 15.84 -11.67 15.29
CA LYS A 21 15.31 -12.25 16.52
C LYS A 21 13.92 -11.61 16.85
N CYS A 22 13.79 -10.28 16.79
CA CYS A 22 12.52 -9.58 17.02
C CYS A 22 11.43 -9.99 16.01
N LEU A 23 11.75 -10.12 14.72
CA LEU A 23 10.82 -10.67 13.72
C LEU A 23 10.40 -12.10 14.05
N GLY A 24 11.34 -12.91 14.56
CA GLY A 24 11.08 -14.27 15.05
C GLY A 24 10.08 -14.25 16.18
N LEU A 25 10.30 -13.42 17.20
CA LEU A 25 9.42 -13.28 18.36
C LEU A 25 8.01 -12.81 17.96
N ALA A 26 7.90 -11.77 17.11
CA ALA A 26 6.61 -11.26 16.65
C ALA A 26 5.79 -12.33 15.92
N ARG A 27 6.43 -13.12 15.05
CA ARG A 27 5.80 -14.23 14.33
C ARG A 27 5.42 -15.36 15.25
N PHE A 28 6.34 -15.78 16.14
CA PHE A 28 6.11 -16.83 17.11
C PHE A 28 4.92 -16.51 18.02
N SER A 29 4.92 -15.32 18.63
CA SER A 29 3.84 -14.88 19.53
C SER A 29 2.48 -14.85 18.83
N TYR A 30 2.43 -14.31 17.61
CA TYR A 30 1.19 -14.30 16.81
C TYR A 30 0.68 -15.73 16.53
N ASN A 31 1.57 -16.63 16.09
CA ASN A 31 1.21 -18.00 15.73
C ASN A 31 0.81 -18.81 16.94
N TYR A 32 1.51 -18.67 18.07
CA TYR A 32 1.16 -19.30 19.34
C TYR A 32 -0.25 -18.92 19.80
N LEU A 33 -0.57 -17.61 19.78
CA LEU A 33 -1.91 -17.15 20.13
C LEU A 33 -2.98 -17.67 19.18
N LYS A 34 -2.67 -17.72 17.89
CA LYS A 34 -3.57 -18.29 16.90
C LYS A 34 -3.87 -19.77 17.21
N THR A 35 -2.85 -20.58 17.50
CA THR A 35 -3.04 -21.99 17.83
C THR A 35 -3.96 -22.15 19.03
N ILE A 36 -3.69 -21.45 20.14
CA ILE A 36 -4.52 -21.53 21.35
C ILE A 36 -5.96 -21.06 21.08
N ASP A 37 -6.13 -19.95 20.36
CA ASP A 37 -7.47 -19.40 20.06
C ASP A 37 -8.28 -20.36 19.17
N ASP A 38 -7.64 -20.98 18.19
CA ASP A 38 -8.28 -21.96 17.31
C ASP A 38 -8.66 -23.24 18.07
N ASP A 39 -7.80 -23.74 18.97
CA ASP A 39 -8.07 -24.90 19.79
C ASP A 39 -9.22 -24.63 20.78
N ARG A 40 -9.31 -23.43 21.34
CA ARG A 40 -10.46 -23.04 22.20
C ARG A 40 -11.75 -23.09 21.40
N VAL A 41 -11.77 -22.56 20.18
CA VAL A 41 -12.97 -22.58 19.32
C VAL A 41 -13.37 -24.01 18.96
N LYS A 42 -12.41 -24.86 18.59
CA LYS A 42 -12.68 -26.28 18.32
C LYS A 42 -13.32 -27.00 19.51
N ASN A 43 -12.94 -26.61 20.74
CA ASN A 43 -13.48 -27.17 21.99
C ASN A 43 -14.72 -26.40 22.52
N GLY A 44 -15.41 -25.62 21.67
CA GLY A 44 -16.63 -24.89 22.03
C GLY A 44 -16.43 -23.73 23.01
N LYS A 45 -15.19 -23.33 23.31
CA LYS A 45 -14.87 -22.23 24.24
C LYS A 45 -14.86 -20.89 23.54
N LYS A 46 -15.19 -19.83 24.26
CA LYS A 46 -15.09 -18.43 23.74
C LYS A 46 -13.65 -18.11 23.35
N ARG A 47 -13.50 -17.32 22.28
CA ARG A 47 -12.21 -16.79 21.82
C ARG A 47 -11.55 -15.92 22.89
N LEU A 48 -10.21 -15.89 22.88
CA LEU A 48 -9.43 -15.04 23.79
C LEU A 48 -9.66 -13.55 23.50
N THR A 49 -9.78 -12.78 24.56
CA THR A 49 -9.67 -11.31 24.53
C THR A 49 -8.21 -10.87 24.39
N ASN A 50 -7.96 -9.60 24.02
CA ASN A 50 -6.58 -9.08 23.91
C ASN A 50 -5.81 -9.18 25.25
N ASN A 51 -6.48 -8.91 26.37
CA ASN A 51 -5.86 -9.00 27.70
C ASN A 51 -5.49 -10.45 28.06
N GLU A 52 -6.36 -11.41 27.79
CA GLU A 52 -6.06 -12.84 28.00
C GLU A 52 -4.91 -13.32 27.12
N MET A 53 -4.84 -12.84 25.85
CA MET A 53 -3.73 -13.12 24.96
C MET A 53 -2.39 -12.62 25.51
N GLN A 54 -2.38 -11.37 26.04
CA GLN A 54 -1.17 -10.81 26.65
C GLN A 54 -0.75 -11.59 27.89
N LYS A 55 -1.70 -11.98 28.76
CA LYS A 55 -1.42 -12.82 29.94
C LYS A 55 -0.79 -14.15 29.53
N LYS A 56 -1.35 -14.82 28.53
CA LYS A 56 -0.79 -16.10 28.01
C LYS A 56 0.65 -15.95 27.51
N LEU A 57 1.01 -14.83 26.88
CA LEU A 57 2.40 -14.58 26.45
C LEU A 57 3.33 -14.26 27.63
N VAL A 58 2.81 -13.65 28.69
CA VAL A 58 3.59 -13.41 29.92
C VAL A 58 3.83 -14.72 30.67
N GLU A 59 2.82 -15.57 30.80
CA GLU A 59 2.93 -16.93 31.39
C GLU A 59 3.95 -17.76 30.61
N LEU A 60 3.82 -17.81 29.27
CA LEU A 60 4.73 -18.56 28.40
C LEU A 60 6.19 -18.12 28.57
N LYS A 61 6.44 -16.83 28.72
CA LYS A 61 7.79 -16.29 28.92
C LYS A 61 8.45 -16.77 30.23
N GLN A 62 7.68 -17.22 31.21
CA GLN A 62 8.17 -17.78 32.48
C GLN A 62 8.33 -19.30 32.43
N THR A 63 7.81 -19.96 31.38
CA THR A 63 7.91 -21.39 31.18
C THR A 63 9.31 -21.79 30.75
N GLU A 64 9.81 -22.91 31.18
CA GLU A 64 11.08 -23.50 30.76
C GLU A 64 11.17 -23.65 29.24
N GLY A 65 12.31 -23.29 28.65
CA GLY A 65 12.54 -23.33 27.20
C GLY A 65 12.10 -22.06 26.45
N TYR A 66 11.48 -21.08 27.15
CA TYR A 66 11.06 -19.80 26.54
C TYR A 66 11.78 -18.58 27.13
N GLU A 67 12.87 -18.78 27.87
CA GLU A 67 13.67 -17.72 28.51
C GLU A 67 14.25 -16.74 27.50
N TRP A 68 14.56 -17.21 26.30
CA TRP A 68 15.05 -16.39 25.19
C TRP A 68 14.14 -15.20 24.87
N MET A 69 12.83 -15.27 25.20
CA MET A 69 11.91 -14.16 25.03
C MET A 69 12.25 -12.97 25.95
N LYS A 70 12.96 -13.21 27.08
CA LYS A 70 13.36 -12.18 28.04
C LYS A 70 14.49 -11.28 27.49
N GLU A 71 15.30 -11.79 26.56
CA GLU A 71 16.39 -11.06 25.92
C GLU A 71 15.85 -9.94 24.99
N LEU A 72 14.64 -10.11 24.46
CA LEU A 72 14.05 -9.25 23.45
C LEU A 72 13.13 -8.18 24.05
N PRO A 73 12.83 -7.07 23.31
CA PRO A 73 11.90 -6.06 23.78
C PRO A 73 10.52 -6.66 24.05
N SER A 74 9.97 -6.43 25.25
CA SER A 74 8.66 -6.97 25.65
C SER A 74 7.51 -6.43 24.81
N ASP A 75 7.68 -5.26 24.21
CA ASP A 75 6.67 -4.61 23.39
C ASP A 75 6.38 -5.38 22.10
N VAL A 76 7.35 -6.16 21.62
CA VAL A 76 7.19 -6.98 20.39
C VAL A 76 6.12 -8.06 20.58
N HIS A 77 6.16 -8.80 21.67
CA HIS A 77 5.16 -9.86 21.90
C HIS A 77 3.81 -9.29 22.36
N LYS A 78 3.79 -8.20 23.13
CA LYS A 78 2.55 -7.50 23.51
C LYS A 78 1.79 -7.01 22.27
N GLN A 79 2.50 -6.38 21.35
CA GLN A 79 1.90 -5.90 20.08
C GLN A 79 1.46 -7.05 19.19
N ALA A 80 2.13 -8.20 19.22
CA ALA A 80 1.70 -9.36 18.46
C ALA A 80 0.31 -9.86 18.87
N ALA A 81 -0.09 -9.69 20.15
CA ALA A 81 -1.45 -9.97 20.61
C ALA A 81 -2.47 -9.02 20.00
N ALA A 82 -2.19 -7.71 20.00
CA ALA A 82 -3.03 -6.71 19.34
C ALA A 82 -3.13 -6.98 17.83
N ASP A 83 -2.00 -7.24 17.15
CA ASP A 83 -1.96 -7.56 15.72
C ASP A 83 -2.83 -8.80 15.39
N PHE A 84 -2.87 -9.80 16.27
CA PHE A 84 -3.71 -10.97 16.08
C PHE A 84 -5.19 -10.65 16.30
N ALA A 85 -5.52 -9.88 17.34
CA ALA A 85 -6.89 -9.42 17.61
C ALA A 85 -7.44 -8.61 16.40
N ASP A 86 -6.65 -7.67 15.86
CA ASP A 86 -7.00 -6.88 14.67
C ASP A 86 -7.17 -7.75 13.42
N ALA A 87 -6.31 -8.76 13.24
CA ALA A 87 -6.43 -9.69 12.12
C ALA A 87 -7.74 -10.49 12.20
N LYS A 88 -8.15 -10.93 13.39
CA LYS A 88 -9.45 -11.59 13.60
C LYS A 88 -10.62 -10.65 13.29
N ALA A 89 -10.56 -9.42 13.79
CA ALA A 89 -11.62 -8.44 13.57
C ALA A 89 -11.80 -8.14 12.07
N ARG A 90 -10.69 -7.96 11.34
CA ARG A 90 -10.71 -7.76 9.88
C ARG A 90 -11.25 -8.98 9.13
N SER A 91 -10.85 -10.19 9.53
CA SER A 91 -11.28 -11.42 8.88
C SER A 91 -12.79 -11.68 9.05
N LYS A 92 -13.38 -11.30 10.19
CA LYS A 92 -14.83 -11.37 10.40
C LYS A 92 -15.62 -10.47 9.45
N LYS A 93 -15.05 -9.32 9.06
CA LYS A 93 -15.67 -8.38 8.11
C LYS A 93 -15.59 -8.83 6.65
N GLN A 94 -14.77 -9.83 6.34
CA GLN A 94 -14.61 -10.36 4.99
C GLN A 94 -15.60 -11.51 4.77
N VAL A 95 -16.40 -11.39 3.71
CA VAL A 95 -17.36 -12.43 3.32
C VAL A 95 -16.64 -13.75 3.06
N GLY A 96 -17.11 -14.83 3.67
CA GLY A 96 -16.55 -16.19 3.52
C GLY A 96 -15.39 -16.55 4.45
N HIS A 97 -14.83 -15.60 5.22
CA HIS A 97 -13.68 -15.88 6.09
C HIS A 97 -14.03 -16.19 7.56
N GLN A 98 -15.23 -15.85 8.03
CA GLN A 98 -15.75 -16.15 9.37
C GLN A 98 -14.78 -15.93 10.55
N GLY A 99 -13.89 -14.96 10.45
CA GLY A 99 -12.87 -14.70 11.46
C GLY A 99 -11.65 -15.62 11.41
N GLN A 100 -11.49 -16.43 10.37
CA GLN A 100 -10.30 -17.25 10.18
C GLN A 100 -9.11 -16.39 9.76
N THR A 101 -7.99 -16.58 10.45
CA THR A 101 -6.72 -15.93 10.16
C THR A 101 -5.69 -16.95 9.69
N ARG A 102 -4.68 -16.51 8.92
CA ARG A 102 -3.57 -17.38 8.52
C ARG A 102 -2.40 -17.31 9.50
N TYR A 103 -1.60 -18.38 9.59
CA TYR A 103 -0.32 -18.35 10.26
C TYR A 103 0.66 -17.41 9.54
N LYS A 104 1.45 -16.66 10.30
CA LYS A 104 2.56 -15.85 9.75
C LYS A 104 3.72 -16.77 9.38
N SER A 105 4.30 -16.55 8.19
CA SER A 105 5.40 -17.35 7.65
C SER A 105 6.71 -16.57 7.62
N LYS A 106 7.85 -17.26 7.78
CA LYS A 106 9.18 -16.71 7.52
C LYS A 106 9.39 -16.36 6.03
N LYS A 107 8.53 -16.92 5.15
CA LYS A 107 8.54 -16.68 3.70
C LYS A 107 7.74 -15.45 3.28
N ASP A 108 6.99 -14.83 4.18
CA ASP A 108 6.22 -13.63 3.87
C ASP A 108 7.16 -12.54 3.35
N SER A 109 6.75 -11.89 2.26
CA SER A 109 7.55 -10.89 1.54
C SER A 109 7.82 -9.65 2.39
N GLU A 110 6.92 -9.34 3.31
CA GLU A 110 7.04 -8.25 4.26
C GLU A 110 6.83 -8.80 5.67
N GLN A 111 7.78 -8.52 6.56
CA GLN A 111 7.72 -8.88 7.96
C GLN A 111 8.01 -7.64 8.79
N SER A 112 7.34 -7.51 9.93
CA SER A 112 7.54 -6.35 10.80
C SER A 112 7.46 -6.73 12.27
N PHE A 113 8.09 -5.91 13.11
CA PHE A 113 7.89 -5.91 14.54
C PHE A 113 7.71 -4.49 15.05
N TYR A 114 6.94 -4.37 16.11
CA TYR A 114 6.65 -3.10 16.76
C TYR A 114 7.81 -2.68 17.66
N CYS A 115 8.04 -1.38 17.73
CA CYS A 115 8.96 -0.74 18.66
C CYS A 115 8.14 0.19 19.57
N GLU A 116 8.43 0.19 20.86
CA GLU A 116 7.70 1.04 21.83
C GLU A 116 7.83 2.52 21.48
N TYR A 117 6.68 3.18 21.32
CA TYR A 117 6.57 4.60 20.96
C TYR A 117 7.41 5.50 21.87
N ARG A 118 7.25 5.35 23.21
CA ARG A 118 7.95 6.21 24.19
C ARG A 118 9.45 5.97 24.25
N LYS A 119 9.90 4.80 23.81
CA LYS A 119 11.30 4.35 23.85
C LYS A 119 12.00 4.45 22.48
N THR A 120 11.27 4.76 21.41
CA THR A 120 11.83 4.93 20.08
C THR A 120 11.90 6.42 19.76
N LYS A 121 13.11 6.94 19.63
CA LYS A 121 13.35 8.39 19.53
C LYS A 121 14.31 8.74 18.40
N ALA A 122 13.99 9.79 17.65
CA ALA A 122 14.92 10.38 16.70
C ALA A 122 16.13 10.98 17.45
N LYS A 123 17.32 10.75 16.93
CA LYS A 123 18.58 11.27 17.50
C LYS A 123 19.22 12.32 16.59
N LYS A 124 20.26 13.01 17.08
CA LYS A 124 21.03 13.98 16.29
C LYS A 124 21.64 13.27 15.06
N GLY A 125 21.59 13.96 13.93
CA GLY A 125 22.02 13.38 12.66
C GLY A 125 20.98 12.40 12.08
N ARG A 126 21.47 11.47 11.27
CA ARG A 126 20.64 10.44 10.60
C ARG A 126 20.59 9.18 11.45
N LYS A 127 19.99 9.25 12.65
CA LYS A 127 19.90 8.13 13.58
C LYS A 127 18.57 8.07 14.27
N VAL A 128 18.14 6.85 14.63
CA VAL A 128 17.00 6.56 15.48
C VAL A 128 17.43 5.59 16.57
N TYR A 129 17.05 5.86 17.81
CA TYR A 129 17.23 4.95 18.93
C TYR A 129 16.04 3.99 19.01
N ILE A 130 16.33 2.70 19.10
CA ILE A 130 15.34 1.63 19.29
C ILE A 130 15.72 0.86 20.55
N SER A 131 14.77 0.67 21.46
CA SER A 131 15.00 0.01 22.76
C SER A 131 15.63 -1.36 22.60
N LYS A 132 16.64 -1.68 23.41
CA LYS A 132 17.46 -2.90 23.39
C LYS A 132 18.28 -3.15 22.11
N ILE A 133 18.19 -2.26 21.11
CA ILE A 133 18.92 -2.38 19.84
C ILE A 133 19.94 -1.24 19.70
N GLY A 134 19.67 -0.08 20.32
CA GLY A 134 20.54 1.07 20.27
C GLY A 134 20.26 2.01 19.10
N GLU A 135 21.26 2.81 18.72
CA GLU A 135 21.15 3.81 17.65
C GLU A 135 21.40 3.20 16.28
N VAL A 136 20.38 3.25 15.41
CA VAL A 136 20.42 2.75 14.04
C VAL A 136 20.52 3.90 13.06
N LYS A 137 21.41 3.82 12.07
CA LYS A 137 21.54 4.82 10.99
C LYS A 137 20.30 4.80 10.08
N THR A 138 19.87 5.98 9.62
CA THR A 138 18.73 6.19 8.74
C THR A 138 19.13 6.89 7.45
N SER A 139 18.38 6.70 6.38
CA SER A 139 18.65 7.33 5.07
C SER A 139 18.43 8.85 5.07
N ARG A 140 17.61 9.35 5.97
CA ARG A 140 17.36 10.78 6.16
C ARG A 140 17.25 11.12 7.64
N GLN A 141 17.47 12.38 7.98
CA GLN A 141 17.23 12.87 9.32
C GLN A 141 15.73 12.86 9.65
N ILE A 142 15.40 12.44 10.86
CA ILE A 142 14.08 12.55 11.44
C ILE A 142 14.16 13.68 12.47
N PRO A 143 13.30 14.72 12.39
CA PRO A 143 13.33 15.81 13.37
C PRO A 143 13.07 15.26 14.78
N ARG A 144 13.85 15.73 15.77
CA ARG A 144 13.73 15.25 17.17
C ARG A 144 12.45 15.71 17.86
N SER A 145 11.88 16.81 17.40
CA SER A 145 10.61 17.35 17.89
C SER A 145 9.38 16.52 17.47
N VAL A 146 9.57 15.53 16.57
CA VAL A 146 8.46 14.75 16.03
C VAL A 146 8.29 13.46 16.83
N GLY A 147 7.09 13.24 17.38
CA GLY A 147 6.69 11.96 17.95
C GLY A 147 6.63 10.86 16.88
N LEU A 148 7.16 9.68 17.19
CA LEU A 148 7.16 8.53 16.28
C LEU A 148 6.01 7.60 16.65
N HIS A 149 4.78 7.89 16.22
CA HIS A 149 3.59 7.08 16.54
C HIS A 149 3.63 5.72 15.87
N ASP A 150 3.27 4.66 16.59
CA ASP A 150 3.23 3.26 16.16
C ASP A 150 4.46 2.82 15.34
N PRO A 151 5.70 3.04 15.85
CA PRO A 151 6.91 2.75 15.08
C PRO A 151 7.09 1.25 14.89
N ARG A 152 7.34 0.84 13.65
CA ARG A 152 7.57 -0.55 13.27
C ARG A 152 8.82 -0.68 12.42
N VAL A 153 9.70 -1.60 12.77
CA VAL A 153 10.77 -2.02 11.89
C VAL A 153 10.22 -3.05 10.91
N ILE A 154 10.39 -2.76 9.62
CA ILE A 154 9.87 -3.59 8.52
C ILE A 154 11.04 -4.13 7.71
N ARG A 155 10.99 -5.42 7.39
CA ARG A 155 11.89 -6.05 6.43
C ARG A 155 11.18 -6.25 5.10
N LYS A 156 11.74 -5.68 4.03
CA LYS A 156 11.32 -5.92 2.63
C LYS A 156 12.52 -6.41 1.83
N GLY A 157 12.48 -7.67 1.40
CA GLY A 157 13.63 -8.28 0.74
C GLY A 157 14.88 -8.26 1.65
N ASN A 158 15.92 -7.58 1.18
CA ASN A 158 17.19 -7.42 1.92
C ASN A 158 17.32 -6.05 2.61
N LYS A 159 16.27 -5.24 2.63
CA LYS A 159 16.29 -3.89 3.19
C LYS A 159 15.44 -3.80 4.45
N TRP A 160 15.86 -2.89 5.33
CA TRP A 160 15.18 -2.58 6.58
C TRP A 160 14.62 -1.18 6.55
N TYR A 161 13.42 -1.00 7.06
CA TYR A 161 12.74 0.28 7.11
C TYR A 161 12.16 0.51 8.49
N LEU A 162 12.12 1.77 8.93
CA LEU A 162 11.29 2.21 10.04
C LEU A 162 10.05 2.89 9.46
N SER A 163 8.88 2.37 9.79
CA SER A 163 7.59 2.98 9.49
C SER A 163 7.01 3.57 10.77
N PHE A 164 6.49 4.79 10.73
CA PHE A 164 5.93 5.47 11.87
C PHE A 164 4.94 6.55 11.43
N GLY A 165 3.99 6.89 12.31
CA GLY A 165 3.12 8.04 12.15
C GLY A 165 3.77 9.30 12.71
N THR A 166 3.50 10.45 12.09
CA THR A 166 3.87 11.77 12.61
C THR A 166 2.64 12.67 12.59
N GLU A 167 2.49 13.48 13.61
CA GLU A 167 1.50 14.55 13.58
C GLU A 167 1.94 15.62 12.59
N LYS A 168 1.03 16.02 11.74
CA LYS A 168 1.18 17.20 10.89
C LYS A 168 0.05 18.17 11.19
N PRO A 169 0.37 19.46 11.36
CA PRO A 169 -0.67 20.47 11.44
C PRO A 169 -1.48 20.46 10.14
N GLU A 170 -2.76 20.69 10.25
CA GLU A 170 -3.62 20.98 9.11
C GLU A 170 -3.27 22.37 8.59
N VAL A 171 -2.81 22.44 7.38
CA VAL A 171 -2.57 23.73 6.70
C VAL A 171 -3.74 23.94 5.76
N LYS A 172 -4.79 24.57 6.23
CA LYS A 172 -5.87 25.02 5.35
C LYS A 172 -5.28 26.02 4.35
N LYS A 173 -5.38 25.72 3.08
CA LYS A 173 -5.01 26.62 1.99
C LYS A 173 -6.29 27.34 1.53
N GLU A 174 -6.14 28.53 1.00
CA GLU A 174 -7.21 29.16 0.26
C GLU A 174 -7.55 28.31 -0.96
N LEU A 175 -8.80 27.91 -1.07
CA LEU A 175 -9.34 27.11 -2.16
C LEU A 175 -10.05 28.04 -3.14
N THR A 176 -10.04 27.68 -4.41
CA THR A 176 -10.89 28.28 -5.43
C THR A 176 -12.30 27.67 -5.32
N ASP A 177 -13.32 28.33 -5.87
CA ASP A 177 -14.67 27.75 -5.95
C ASP A 177 -14.84 26.72 -7.06
N GLU A 178 -13.74 26.35 -7.72
CA GLU A 178 -13.75 25.42 -8.84
C GLU A 178 -13.97 23.97 -8.43
N VAL A 179 -14.56 23.23 -9.35
CA VAL A 179 -14.70 21.78 -9.35
C VAL A 179 -13.81 21.21 -10.43
N ILE A 180 -13.06 20.15 -10.14
CA ILE A 180 -12.24 19.44 -11.12
C ILE A 180 -12.72 17.99 -11.23
N GLY A 181 -13.09 17.58 -12.44
CA GLY A 181 -13.33 16.19 -12.79
C GLY A 181 -12.05 15.49 -13.19
N VAL A 182 -11.87 14.23 -12.76
CA VAL A 182 -10.68 13.42 -13.08
C VAL A 182 -11.12 12.06 -13.60
N ASP A 183 -10.92 11.82 -14.89
CA ASP A 183 -11.08 10.52 -15.53
C ASP A 183 -9.80 9.67 -15.35
N MET A 184 -9.94 8.37 -15.05
CA MET A 184 -8.82 7.47 -14.83
C MET A 184 -8.74 6.38 -15.91
N GLY A 185 -7.66 6.40 -16.70
CA GLY A 185 -7.49 5.52 -17.85
C GLY A 185 -6.22 4.67 -17.86
N LEU A 186 -6.11 3.81 -18.89
CA LEU A 186 -4.92 2.98 -19.13
C LEU A 186 -3.91 3.64 -20.07
N THR A 187 -4.33 4.53 -20.94
CA THR A 187 -3.45 5.29 -21.84
C THR A 187 -2.80 6.41 -21.06
N HIS A 188 -3.59 7.26 -20.47
CA HIS A 188 -3.20 8.22 -19.44
C HIS A 188 -3.69 7.71 -18.09
N LEU A 189 -2.91 7.88 -17.02
CA LEU A 189 -3.34 7.44 -15.68
C LEU A 189 -4.47 8.29 -15.13
N ALA A 190 -4.49 9.56 -15.52
CA ALA A 190 -5.54 10.51 -15.20
C ALA A 190 -5.61 11.58 -16.28
N ILE A 191 -6.81 12.10 -16.53
CA ILE A 191 -7.08 13.27 -17.37
C ILE A 191 -8.00 14.17 -16.57
N THR A 192 -7.68 15.46 -16.48
CA THR A 192 -8.51 16.43 -15.78
C THR A 192 -9.48 17.13 -16.73
N SER A 193 -10.54 17.72 -16.17
CA SER A 193 -11.50 18.55 -16.89
C SER A 193 -10.86 19.80 -17.51
N GLU A 194 -9.69 20.19 -17.05
CA GLU A 194 -8.89 21.31 -17.60
C GLU A 194 -8.01 20.87 -18.78
N GLY A 195 -8.09 19.60 -19.19
CA GLY A 195 -7.35 19.05 -20.34
C GLY A 195 -5.96 18.52 -20.02
N GLU A 196 -5.51 18.57 -18.77
CA GLU A 196 -4.22 18.01 -18.35
C GLU A 196 -4.22 16.49 -18.45
N LYS A 197 -3.27 15.94 -19.22
CA LYS A 197 -3.11 14.51 -19.46
C LYS A 197 -1.88 13.96 -18.75
N TYR A 198 -2.05 13.04 -17.83
CA TYR A 198 -0.97 12.37 -17.08
C TYR A 198 -0.66 11.01 -17.68
N ASP A 199 0.45 10.90 -18.37
CA ASP A 199 0.86 9.70 -19.08
C ASP A 199 1.01 8.47 -18.15
N ASN A 200 0.65 7.30 -18.68
CA ASN A 200 0.87 6.05 -18.00
C ASN A 200 2.35 5.63 -18.11
N PRO A 201 3.13 5.64 -17.01
CA PRO A 201 4.56 5.30 -17.05
C PRO A 201 4.83 3.87 -17.50
N ASN A 202 3.84 2.98 -17.38
CA ASN A 202 3.98 1.58 -17.81
C ASN A 202 4.17 1.45 -19.34
N ARG A 203 3.84 2.49 -20.10
CA ARG A 203 4.06 2.59 -21.55
C ARG A 203 5.45 3.11 -21.91
N SER A 204 6.22 3.60 -20.95
CA SER A 204 7.57 4.11 -21.21
C SER A 204 8.57 3.00 -21.55
N LYS A 205 9.55 3.31 -22.41
CA LYS A 205 10.66 2.40 -22.75
C LYS A 205 11.36 1.89 -21.49
N LYS A 206 11.65 2.79 -20.54
CA LYS A 206 12.31 2.46 -19.28
C LYS A 206 11.60 1.36 -18.48
N ILE A 207 10.27 1.41 -18.36
CA ILE A 207 9.50 0.39 -17.62
C ILE A 207 9.41 -0.88 -18.42
N ARG A 208 9.21 -0.81 -19.74
CA ARG A 208 9.20 -2.01 -20.62
C ARG A 208 10.52 -2.79 -20.51
N ASP A 209 11.66 -2.10 -20.52
CA ASP A 209 12.97 -2.73 -20.38
C ASP A 209 13.16 -3.37 -18.99
N LEU A 210 12.70 -2.71 -17.92
CA LEU A 210 12.71 -3.29 -16.59
C LEU A 210 11.80 -4.54 -16.48
N GLU A 211 10.61 -4.52 -17.07
CA GLU A 211 9.70 -5.67 -17.10
C GLU A 211 10.30 -6.84 -17.90
N LYS A 212 11.01 -6.57 -19.01
CA LYS A 212 11.75 -7.59 -19.78
C LYS A 212 12.83 -8.24 -18.90
N ARG A 213 13.67 -7.43 -18.26
CA ARG A 213 14.72 -7.94 -17.35
C ARG A 213 14.15 -8.68 -16.14
N LYS A 214 13.02 -8.25 -15.60
CA LYS A 214 12.29 -8.95 -14.53
C LYS A 214 11.93 -10.38 -14.97
N LYS A 215 11.35 -10.54 -16.19
CA LYS A 215 11.02 -11.85 -16.76
C LYS A 215 12.26 -12.71 -16.97
N GLU A 216 13.38 -12.14 -17.43
CA GLU A 216 14.64 -12.86 -17.62
C GLU A 216 15.15 -13.43 -16.29
N TYR A 217 15.22 -12.63 -15.22
CA TYR A 217 15.63 -13.12 -13.90
C TYR A 217 14.65 -14.13 -13.30
N GLN A 218 13.35 -13.97 -13.56
CA GLN A 218 12.35 -14.97 -13.14
C GLN A 218 12.60 -16.32 -13.83
N ARG A 219 12.87 -16.33 -15.15
CA ARG A 219 13.22 -17.54 -15.88
C ARG A 219 14.52 -18.17 -15.39
N MET A 220 15.54 -17.33 -15.06
CA MET A 220 16.79 -17.80 -14.46
C MET A 220 16.55 -18.46 -13.10
N MET A 221 15.70 -17.88 -12.25
CA MET A 221 15.32 -18.48 -10.98
C MET A 221 14.66 -19.85 -11.17
N SER A 222 13.66 -19.93 -12.06
CA SER A 222 12.94 -21.18 -12.33
C SER A 222 13.85 -22.29 -12.82
N ARG A 223 14.78 -21.97 -13.74
CA ARG A 223 15.75 -22.97 -14.29
C ARG A 223 16.76 -23.44 -13.24
N ARG A 224 17.10 -22.59 -12.25
CA ARG A 224 18.10 -22.90 -11.22
C ARG A 224 17.48 -23.46 -9.94
N TYR A 225 16.16 -23.50 -9.87
CA TYR A 225 15.46 -24.04 -8.72
C TYR A 225 15.49 -25.57 -8.75
N ASN A 226 16.09 -26.19 -7.72
CA ASN A 226 16.04 -27.64 -7.55
C ASN A 226 14.89 -27.99 -6.60
N LYS A 227 13.92 -28.78 -7.07
CA LYS A 227 12.72 -29.17 -6.31
C LYS A 227 13.04 -30.11 -5.15
N GLU A 228 14.11 -30.91 -5.25
CA GLU A 228 14.52 -31.91 -4.25
C GLU A 228 15.21 -31.25 -3.05
N LYS A 229 15.76 -30.04 -3.23
CA LYS A 229 16.47 -29.31 -2.18
C LYS A 229 15.56 -28.36 -1.43
N LYS A 230 15.78 -28.21 -0.12
CA LYS A 230 15.15 -27.15 0.66
C LYS A 230 15.55 -25.76 0.10
N ILE A 231 14.70 -24.77 0.35
CA ILE A 231 14.96 -23.39 -0.11
C ILE A 231 16.33 -22.89 0.40
N SER A 232 16.73 -23.27 1.63
CA SER A 232 18.04 -22.90 2.23
C SER A 232 19.24 -23.50 1.52
N GLU A 233 19.06 -24.58 0.77
CA GLU A 233 20.09 -25.37 0.12
C GLU A 233 20.20 -25.12 -1.39
N GLN A 234 19.44 -24.17 -1.90
CA GLN A 234 19.48 -23.79 -3.31
C GLN A 234 20.85 -23.19 -3.69
N SER A 235 21.19 -23.27 -4.96
CA SER A 235 22.49 -22.81 -5.47
C SER A 235 22.72 -21.29 -5.25
N LYS A 236 23.99 -20.89 -5.12
CA LYS A 236 24.38 -19.46 -5.09
C LYS A 236 23.84 -18.71 -6.32
N GLY A 237 23.80 -19.39 -7.50
CA GLY A 237 23.24 -18.83 -8.72
C GLY A 237 21.76 -18.56 -8.65
N TYR A 238 20.96 -19.42 -7.98
CA TYR A 238 19.55 -19.18 -7.70
C TYR A 238 19.38 -17.92 -6.85
N TYR A 239 20.11 -17.79 -5.73
CA TYR A 239 20.00 -16.64 -4.86
C TYR A 239 20.42 -15.32 -5.52
N ARG A 240 21.46 -15.35 -6.37
CA ARG A 240 21.86 -14.16 -7.16
C ARG A 240 20.74 -13.73 -8.11
N ALA A 241 20.09 -14.67 -8.82
CA ALA A 241 18.97 -14.36 -9.70
C ALA A 241 17.77 -13.82 -8.92
N LYS A 242 17.45 -14.43 -7.76
CA LYS A 242 16.39 -14.00 -6.85
C LYS A 242 16.60 -12.56 -6.34
N ALA A 243 17.83 -12.23 -5.95
CA ALA A 243 18.17 -10.88 -5.49
C ALA A 243 18.00 -9.84 -6.61
N LYS A 244 18.49 -10.14 -7.82
CA LYS A 244 18.35 -9.26 -8.99
C LYS A 244 16.88 -9.08 -9.38
N HIS A 245 16.08 -10.15 -9.36
CA HIS A 245 14.63 -10.08 -9.59
C HIS A 245 13.94 -9.17 -8.56
N ALA A 246 14.22 -9.37 -7.27
CA ALA A 246 13.64 -8.58 -6.19
C ALA A 246 13.99 -7.08 -6.32
N ASN A 247 15.24 -6.75 -6.66
CA ASN A 247 15.66 -5.36 -6.87
C ASN A 247 14.91 -4.69 -8.04
N ILE A 248 14.65 -5.42 -9.13
CA ILE A 248 13.86 -4.87 -10.25
C ILE A 248 12.40 -4.68 -9.85
N CYS A 249 11.79 -5.63 -9.15
CA CYS A 249 10.43 -5.49 -8.63
C CYS A 249 10.30 -4.26 -7.73
N GLU A 250 11.25 -4.04 -6.83
CA GLU A 250 11.30 -2.86 -5.96
C GLU A 250 11.42 -1.57 -6.79
N LYS A 251 12.32 -1.54 -7.79
CA LYS A 251 12.51 -0.38 -8.67
C LYS A 251 11.25 -0.02 -9.42
N LEU A 252 10.55 -1.01 -10.01
CA LEU A 252 9.28 -0.81 -10.68
C LEU A 252 8.20 -0.26 -9.73
N THR A 253 8.11 -0.83 -8.53
CA THR A 253 7.17 -0.38 -7.51
C THR A 253 7.44 1.08 -7.11
N ASN A 254 8.70 1.43 -6.91
CA ASN A 254 9.09 2.79 -6.51
C ASN A 254 8.82 3.81 -7.61
N ILE A 255 9.10 3.49 -8.89
CA ILE A 255 8.80 4.37 -10.02
C ILE A 255 7.29 4.62 -10.11
N ARG A 256 6.47 3.56 -10.06
CA ARG A 256 5.02 3.68 -10.12
C ARG A 256 4.46 4.48 -8.94
N LYS A 257 5.03 4.28 -7.75
CA LYS A 257 4.64 5.02 -6.54
C LYS A 257 4.98 6.49 -6.66
N ASP A 258 6.20 6.83 -7.09
CA ASP A 258 6.66 8.22 -7.26
C ASP A 258 5.76 8.99 -8.24
N ILE A 259 5.46 8.40 -9.39
CA ILE A 259 4.60 9.03 -10.40
C ILE A 259 3.19 9.27 -9.86
N ARG A 260 2.57 8.27 -9.20
CA ARG A 260 1.25 8.49 -8.58
C ARG A 260 1.27 9.57 -7.51
N HIS A 261 2.37 9.70 -6.76
CA HIS A 261 2.53 10.79 -5.79
C HIS A 261 2.64 12.16 -6.47
N LYS A 262 3.32 12.25 -7.63
CA LYS A 262 3.42 13.47 -8.42
C LYS A 262 2.05 13.84 -8.99
N ILE A 263 1.42 12.95 -9.74
CA ILE A 263 0.09 13.18 -10.32
C ILE A 263 -0.92 13.62 -9.25
N SER A 264 -1.02 12.88 -8.14
CA SER A 264 -1.96 13.24 -7.08
C SER A 264 -1.61 14.57 -6.37
N ARG A 265 -0.34 14.98 -6.39
CA ARG A 265 0.06 16.30 -5.88
C ARG A 265 -0.33 17.40 -6.84
N ASP A 266 -0.10 17.20 -8.13
CA ASP A 266 -0.40 18.18 -9.17
C ASP A 266 -1.91 18.45 -9.23
N ILE A 267 -2.73 17.38 -9.24
CA ILE A 267 -4.20 17.50 -9.19
C ILE A 267 -4.66 18.26 -7.94
N VAL A 268 -4.12 17.96 -6.76
CA VAL A 268 -4.53 18.62 -5.51
C VAL A 268 -3.98 20.05 -5.42
N ASN A 269 -2.84 20.35 -6.05
CA ASN A 269 -2.27 21.71 -6.06
C ASN A 269 -3.06 22.71 -6.91
N THR A 270 -4.03 22.30 -7.69
CA THR A 270 -5.01 23.20 -8.34
C THR A 270 -5.81 24.01 -7.33
N ARG A 271 -5.88 23.54 -6.06
CA ARG A 271 -6.64 24.16 -4.97
C ARG A 271 -8.14 24.25 -5.21
N ALA A 272 -8.68 23.40 -6.08
CA ALA A 272 -10.10 23.33 -6.31
C ALA A 272 -10.84 22.99 -5.01
N LYS A 273 -12.02 23.55 -4.81
CA LYS A 273 -12.90 23.25 -3.68
C LYS A 273 -13.32 21.78 -3.68
N THR A 274 -13.58 21.25 -4.87
CA THR A 274 -14.05 19.86 -5.04
C THR A 274 -13.30 19.15 -6.16
N ILE A 275 -12.90 17.91 -5.91
CA ILE A 275 -12.34 17.00 -6.93
C ILE A 275 -13.30 15.82 -7.07
N VAL A 276 -13.76 15.56 -8.28
CA VAL A 276 -14.67 14.45 -8.60
C VAL A 276 -13.92 13.33 -9.30
N LEU A 277 -13.97 12.13 -8.73
CA LEU A 277 -13.33 10.93 -9.25
C LEU A 277 -14.38 9.92 -9.70
N GLU A 278 -14.08 9.12 -10.72
CA GLU A 278 -14.89 7.97 -11.10
C GLU A 278 -14.81 6.83 -10.06
N ASP A 279 -15.93 6.14 -9.73
CA ASP A 279 -15.93 4.93 -8.91
C ASP A 279 -15.73 3.67 -9.74
N LEU A 280 -14.49 3.41 -10.12
CA LEU A 280 -14.14 2.24 -10.93
C LEU A 280 -14.32 0.92 -10.17
N ASN A 281 -15.07 -0.03 -10.76
CA ASN A 281 -15.16 -1.42 -10.29
C ASN A 281 -13.88 -2.20 -10.62
N ILE A 282 -12.75 -1.83 -9.99
CA ILE A 282 -11.44 -2.42 -10.25
C ILE A 282 -11.44 -3.94 -10.07
N LYS A 283 -12.14 -4.45 -9.05
CA LYS A 283 -12.23 -5.91 -8.80
C LYS A 283 -12.93 -6.64 -9.96
N GLY A 284 -14.02 -6.06 -10.48
CA GLY A 284 -14.72 -6.60 -11.64
C GLY A 284 -13.87 -6.55 -12.90
N MET A 285 -13.23 -5.41 -13.15
CA MET A 285 -12.37 -5.20 -14.32
C MET A 285 -11.14 -6.14 -14.34
N MET A 286 -10.57 -6.47 -13.17
CA MET A 286 -9.45 -7.40 -13.05
C MET A 286 -9.80 -8.85 -13.37
N LYS A 287 -11.09 -9.23 -13.48
CA LYS A 287 -11.52 -10.55 -13.95
C LYS A 287 -11.16 -10.75 -15.43
N ASN A 288 -11.01 -9.68 -16.21
CA ASN A 288 -10.54 -9.74 -17.58
C ASN A 288 -9.04 -10.06 -17.60
N LYS A 289 -8.70 -11.31 -17.93
CA LYS A 289 -7.31 -11.83 -17.95
C LYS A 289 -6.37 -11.02 -18.86
N LYS A 290 -6.87 -10.44 -19.96
CA LYS A 290 -6.07 -9.64 -20.91
C LYS A 290 -5.67 -8.28 -20.32
N LEU A 291 -6.53 -7.67 -19.49
CA LEU A 291 -6.32 -6.32 -18.94
C LEU A 291 -5.88 -6.32 -17.48
N SER A 292 -6.03 -7.42 -16.75
CA SER A 292 -5.78 -7.50 -15.30
C SER A 292 -4.39 -7.00 -14.89
N LYS A 293 -3.34 -7.35 -15.66
CA LYS A 293 -1.99 -6.85 -15.40
C LYS A 293 -1.89 -5.34 -15.60
N ALA A 294 -2.44 -4.79 -16.69
CA ALA A 294 -2.40 -3.36 -16.98
C ALA A 294 -3.15 -2.55 -15.92
N ILE A 295 -4.33 -3.03 -15.50
CA ILE A 295 -5.16 -2.43 -14.44
C ILE A 295 -4.42 -2.46 -13.09
N GLY A 296 -3.82 -3.58 -12.72
CA GLY A 296 -3.02 -3.70 -11.50
C GLY A 296 -1.80 -2.78 -11.50
N ASP A 297 -1.11 -2.68 -12.62
CA ASP A 297 0.06 -1.82 -12.79
C ASP A 297 -0.31 -0.32 -12.80
N ALA A 298 -1.47 0.07 -13.34
CA ALA A 298 -2.01 1.44 -13.29
C ALA A 298 -2.24 1.89 -11.85
N GLY A 299 -2.86 1.03 -11.03
CA GLY A 299 -3.04 1.26 -9.60
C GLY A 299 -3.97 2.43 -9.27
N TRP A 300 -5.10 2.53 -9.96
CA TRP A 300 -6.10 3.59 -9.79
C TRP A 300 -6.60 3.74 -8.36
N TYR A 301 -6.84 2.63 -7.65
CA TYR A 301 -7.20 2.67 -6.24
C TYR A 301 -6.17 3.44 -5.40
N THR A 302 -4.87 3.18 -5.65
CA THR A 302 -3.79 3.86 -4.93
C THR A 302 -3.71 5.34 -5.31
N LEU A 303 -3.92 5.67 -6.58
CA LEU A 303 -3.95 7.07 -7.05
C LEU A 303 -5.10 7.84 -6.40
N GLY A 304 -6.32 7.28 -6.42
CA GLY A 304 -7.49 7.88 -5.77
C GLY A 304 -7.29 8.07 -4.26
N MET A 305 -6.69 7.07 -3.57
CA MET A 305 -6.30 7.23 -2.16
C MET A 305 -5.29 8.38 -1.96
N TYR A 306 -4.31 8.54 -2.87
CA TYR A 306 -3.33 9.61 -2.75
C TYR A 306 -3.94 10.99 -3.01
N ILE A 307 -4.89 11.10 -3.93
CA ILE A 307 -5.66 12.32 -4.13
C ILE A 307 -6.45 12.63 -2.86
N LYS A 308 -7.24 11.65 -2.37
CA LYS A 308 -8.13 11.83 -1.21
C LYS A 308 -7.40 12.38 0.00
N TYR A 309 -6.35 11.69 0.50
CA TYR A 309 -5.71 12.16 1.73
C TYR A 309 -4.96 13.49 1.56
N LYS A 310 -4.44 13.79 0.35
CA LYS A 310 -3.79 15.08 0.09
C LYS A 310 -4.78 16.21 -0.03
N ALA A 311 -5.95 15.94 -0.60
CA ALA A 311 -7.07 16.87 -0.67
C ALA A 311 -7.59 17.21 0.74
N GLU A 312 -7.84 16.18 1.57
CA GLU A 312 -8.24 16.32 2.98
C GLU A 312 -7.26 17.22 3.77
N GLU A 313 -5.94 17.14 3.48
CA GLU A 313 -4.93 17.96 4.16
C GLU A 313 -5.04 19.45 3.90
N GLN A 314 -5.58 19.87 2.77
CA GLN A 314 -5.75 21.29 2.42
C GLN A 314 -7.22 21.75 2.47
N GLY A 315 -8.17 20.87 2.80
CA GLY A 315 -9.58 21.18 2.92
C GLY A 315 -10.39 20.99 1.63
N THR A 316 -9.79 20.45 0.56
CA THR A 316 -10.50 20.10 -0.69
C THR A 316 -11.40 18.89 -0.46
N GLU A 317 -12.64 18.97 -0.89
CA GLU A 317 -13.58 17.85 -0.89
C GLU A 317 -13.27 16.89 -2.04
N VAL A 318 -13.41 15.56 -1.79
CA VAL A 318 -13.28 14.53 -2.83
C VAL A 318 -14.56 13.73 -2.91
N ILE A 319 -15.27 13.89 -4.02
CA ILE A 319 -16.50 13.16 -4.35
C ILE A 319 -16.18 12.02 -5.31
N LYS A 320 -16.85 10.89 -5.14
CA LYS A 320 -16.87 9.83 -6.13
C LYS A 320 -18.20 9.86 -6.85
N ALA A 321 -18.17 9.98 -8.17
CA ALA A 321 -19.35 9.86 -9.01
C ALA A 321 -19.96 8.45 -8.84
N ASP A 322 -21.25 8.33 -9.08
CA ASP A 322 -21.93 7.04 -9.09
C ASP A 322 -21.25 6.08 -10.08
N ARG A 323 -21.19 4.81 -9.73
CA ARG A 323 -20.53 3.77 -10.55
C ARG A 323 -21.10 3.62 -11.94
N PHE A 324 -22.38 3.90 -12.09
CA PHE A 324 -23.12 3.76 -13.35
C PHE A 324 -23.24 5.08 -14.10
N TYR A 325 -22.67 6.15 -13.57
CA TYR A 325 -22.63 7.43 -14.26
C TYR A 325 -21.82 7.31 -15.55
N ALA A 326 -22.51 7.50 -16.69
CA ALA A 326 -21.96 7.24 -18.01
C ALA A 326 -21.12 8.42 -18.53
N SER A 327 -20.17 8.92 -17.74
CA SER A 327 -19.36 10.11 -18.02
C SER A 327 -18.81 10.17 -19.45
N SER A 328 -18.32 9.06 -19.99
CA SER A 328 -17.74 9.01 -21.34
C SER A 328 -18.77 8.98 -22.47
N ARG A 329 -20.06 8.75 -22.17
CA ARG A 329 -21.14 8.65 -23.18
C ARG A 329 -22.05 9.87 -23.24
N ILE A 330 -21.98 10.74 -22.25
CA ILE A 330 -22.77 11.97 -22.17
C ILE A 330 -21.99 13.07 -22.88
N CYS A 331 -22.65 13.84 -23.75
CA CYS A 331 -22.06 15.03 -24.34
C CYS A 331 -21.93 16.12 -23.29
N SER A 332 -20.70 16.57 -23.04
CA SER A 332 -20.45 17.64 -22.05
C SER A 332 -21.00 19.01 -22.45
N CYS A 333 -21.41 19.18 -23.73
CA CYS A 333 -21.97 20.44 -24.22
C CYS A 333 -23.50 20.50 -24.09
N CYS A 334 -24.21 19.41 -24.41
CA CYS A 334 -25.68 19.44 -24.47
C CYS A 334 -26.38 18.37 -23.62
N GLY A 335 -25.61 17.52 -22.90
CA GLY A 335 -26.16 16.47 -22.06
C GLY A 335 -26.70 15.24 -22.81
N GLU A 336 -26.74 15.24 -24.15
CA GLU A 336 -27.26 14.12 -24.95
C GLU A 336 -26.42 12.88 -24.73
N LYS A 337 -27.07 11.74 -24.50
CA LYS A 337 -26.40 10.46 -24.28
C LYS A 337 -26.22 9.70 -25.58
N LYS A 338 -24.98 9.46 -25.99
CA LYS A 338 -24.67 8.68 -27.19
C LYS A 338 -25.25 7.27 -27.10
N GLN A 339 -26.11 6.94 -28.05
CA GLN A 339 -26.70 5.61 -28.22
C GLN A 339 -25.78 4.68 -29.00
N GLY A 340 -26.08 3.37 -28.95
CA GLY A 340 -25.40 2.35 -29.73
C GLY A 340 -24.03 1.93 -29.17
N ASP A 341 -23.27 1.25 -30.02
CA ASP A 341 -21.97 0.67 -29.63
C ASP A 341 -20.92 1.76 -29.45
N PHE A 342 -20.28 1.78 -28.29
CA PHE A 342 -19.24 2.73 -27.92
C PHE A 342 -18.01 2.00 -27.43
N SER A 343 -17.32 1.35 -28.40
CA SER A 343 -16.11 0.59 -28.14
C SER A 343 -15.03 1.43 -27.45
N LEU A 344 -14.21 0.76 -26.64
CA LEU A 344 -13.05 1.38 -25.97
C LEU A 344 -11.97 1.91 -26.95
N SER A 345 -12.03 1.50 -28.22
CA SER A 345 -11.13 1.97 -29.28
C SER A 345 -11.49 3.36 -29.80
N ILE A 346 -12.76 3.79 -29.64
CA ILE A 346 -13.22 5.11 -30.07
C ILE A 346 -12.66 6.14 -29.10
N ARG A 347 -11.78 7.01 -29.59
CA ARG A 347 -11.16 8.10 -28.80
C ARG A 347 -11.75 9.46 -29.08
N GLU A 348 -12.23 9.66 -30.30
CA GLU A 348 -12.90 10.87 -30.72
C GLU A 348 -14.30 10.56 -31.21
N TRP A 349 -15.26 11.41 -30.96
CA TRP A 349 -16.61 11.25 -31.40
C TRP A 349 -17.31 12.59 -31.55
N GLU A 350 -18.31 12.62 -32.43
CA GLU A 350 -19.18 13.77 -32.66
C GLU A 350 -20.55 13.52 -32.04
N CYS A 351 -21.06 14.52 -31.34
CA CYS A 351 -22.39 14.44 -30.74
C CYS A 351 -23.47 14.46 -31.83
N PRO A 352 -24.41 13.49 -31.84
CA PRO A 352 -25.46 13.45 -32.88
C PRO A 352 -26.40 14.64 -32.79
N ASN A 353 -26.58 15.21 -31.59
CA ASN A 353 -27.49 16.33 -31.36
C ASN A 353 -26.82 17.69 -31.67
N CYS A 354 -25.81 18.10 -30.92
CA CYS A 354 -25.20 19.42 -31.03
C CYS A 354 -23.98 19.51 -31.95
N LYS A 355 -23.56 18.39 -32.59
CA LYS A 355 -22.43 18.31 -33.50
C LYS A 355 -21.06 18.67 -32.90
N ALA A 356 -20.99 18.82 -31.57
CA ALA A 356 -19.71 19.04 -30.89
C ALA A 356 -18.79 17.80 -31.05
N LYS A 357 -17.53 18.05 -31.36
CA LYS A 357 -16.48 17.03 -31.44
C LYS A 357 -15.80 16.88 -30.07
N HIS A 358 -15.66 15.69 -29.58
CA HIS A 358 -15.12 15.36 -28.27
C HIS A 358 -13.93 14.42 -28.35
N ASP A 359 -12.85 14.75 -27.62
CA ASP A 359 -11.95 13.73 -27.07
C ASP A 359 -12.73 13.03 -25.96
N ARG A 360 -12.87 11.71 -26.06
CA ARG A 360 -13.69 10.90 -25.17
C ARG A 360 -13.29 11.05 -23.70
N ASP A 361 -11.98 11.04 -23.43
CA ASP A 361 -11.45 11.03 -22.07
C ASP A 361 -11.55 12.43 -21.44
N ILE A 362 -11.32 13.49 -22.22
CA ILE A 362 -11.54 14.89 -21.78
C ILE A 362 -13.05 15.15 -21.56
N ASN A 363 -13.90 14.68 -22.45
CA ASN A 363 -15.37 14.79 -22.29
C ASN A 363 -15.83 14.11 -21.01
N ALA A 364 -15.29 12.92 -20.69
CA ALA A 364 -15.60 12.22 -19.44
C ALA A 364 -15.17 13.04 -18.21
N ALA A 365 -13.99 13.64 -18.24
CA ALA A 365 -13.52 14.49 -17.16
C ALA A 365 -14.37 15.75 -16.97
N ILE A 366 -14.84 16.39 -18.06
CA ILE A 366 -15.76 17.53 -18.00
C ILE A 366 -17.10 17.11 -17.40
N ASN A 367 -17.65 15.98 -17.79
CA ASN A 367 -18.89 15.45 -17.21
C ASN A 367 -18.74 15.13 -15.71
N LEU A 368 -17.57 14.63 -15.29
CA LEU A 368 -17.29 14.45 -13.87
C LEU A 368 -17.23 15.79 -13.11
N LYS A 369 -16.71 16.85 -13.74
CA LYS A 369 -16.71 18.22 -13.16
C LYS A 369 -18.15 18.70 -12.91
N GLN A 370 -19.07 18.40 -13.82
CA GLN A 370 -20.49 18.80 -13.75
C GLN A 370 -21.32 17.92 -12.81
N TYR A 371 -20.82 16.75 -12.41
CA TYR A 371 -21.55 15.77 -11.59
C TYR A 371 -22.15 16.32 -10.28
N PRO A 372 -21.48 17.18 -9.48
CA PRO A 372 -22.04 17.70 -8.23
C PRO A 372 -23.25 18.64 -8.42
N THR A 373 -23.49 19.09 -9.64
CA THR A 373 -24.61 20.01 -9.98
C THR A 373 -25.81 19.28 -10.59
N LEU A 374 -25.67 17.98 -10.79
CA LEU A 374 -26.73 17.08 -11.24
C LEU A 374 -27.45 16.42 -10.07
#